data_515ceef6c775b83626bcb2dbf194a85d
#
_entry.id   515ceef6c775b83626bcb2dbf194a85d
#
_cell.length_a   1.000
_cell.length_b   1.000
_cell.length_c   1.000
_cell.angle_alpha   90.00
_cell.angle_beta   90.00
_cell.angle_gamma   90.00
#
_symmetry.space_group_name_H-M   'P 1'
#
loop_
_entity.id
_entity.type
_entity.pdbx_description
1 polymer ?
#
loop_
_entity_poly.entity_id
_entity_poly.type
_entity_poly.pdbx_seq_one_letter_code
_entity_poly.pdbx_strand_id
1 'polypeptide(L)'
;MEAYGFDPKPIFLEMDITYEMIFTPGKRISHKKSHNLWEKLSNLIEDPCFGLRAGQYWHPSHFNALGFAWLASTTLREAFTRLDRYFHMLSESTKIHLEENRTGLSVVYSDTMELP
;
A
#
# COMPACT_ATOMS: atom_id res chain seq x y z
N MET A 1 -9.18 4.37 9.49
CA MET A 1 -10.62 4.29 9.80
C MET A 1 -10.96 4.90 11.15
N GLU A 2 -10.29 4.50 12.22
CA GLU A 2 -10.57 4.99 13.58
C GLU A 2 -10.44 6.51 13.70
N ALA A 3 -9.47 7.11 12.99
CA ALA A 3 -9.29 8.56 12.97
C ALA A 3 -10.50 9.33 12.42
N TYR A 4 -11.38 8.66 11.67
CA TYR A 4 -12.61 9.21 11.14
C TYR A 4 -13.86 8.76 11.91
N GLY A 5 -13.70 8.10 13.04
CA GLY A 5 -14.80 7.65 13.89
C GLY A 5 -15.45 6.33 13.47
N PHE A 6 -14.85 5.56 12.57
CA PHE A 6 -15.37 4.27 12.12
C PHE A 6 -14.68 3.12 12.87
N ASP A 7 -15.47 2.16 13.34
CA ASP A 7 -14.96 0.89 13.84
C ASP A 7 -14.53 0.03 12.66
N PRO A 8 -13.26 -0.37 12.56
CA PRO A 8 -12.78 -1.16 11.43
C PRO A 8 -13.29 -2.60 11.40
N LYS A 9 -13.63 -3.19 12.54
CA LYS A 9 -13.98 -4.61 12.62
C LYS A 9 -15.18 -5.02 11.76
N PRO A 10 -16.36 -4.37 11.85
CA PRO A 10 -17.47 -4.75 11.01
C PRO A 10 -17.23 -4.46 9.53
N ILE A 11 -16.45 -3.43 9.20
CA ILE A 11 -16.10 -3.09 7.82
C ILE A 11 -15.25 -4.20 7.19
N PHE A 12 -14.26 -4.70 7.90
CA PHE A 12 -13.43 -5.81 7.43
C PHE A 12 -14.21 -7.11 7.28
N LEU A 13 -15.14 -7.39 8.20
CA LEU A 13 -15.98 -8.58 8.11
C LEU A 13 -16.88 -8.57 6.87
N GLU A 14 -17.43 -7.42 6.50
CA GLU A 14 -18.22 -7.29 5.26
C GLU A 14 -17.38 -7.61 4.01
N MET A 15 -16.08 -7.35 4.05
CA MET A 15 -15.16 -7.65 2.96
C MET A 15 -14.56 -9.06 3.06
N ASP A 16 -15.06 -9.88 3.96
CA ASP A 16 -14.55 -11.23 4.24
C ASP A 16 -13.06 -11.22 4.65
N ILE A 17 -12.70 -10.20 5.40
CA ILE A 17 -11.37 -10.03 6.00
C ILE A 17 -11.54 -10.11 7.50
N THR A 18 -10.93 -11.13 8.13
CA THR A 18 -10.94 -11.22 9.59
C THR A 18 -9.92 -10.27 10.20
N TYR A 19 -10.25 -9.72 11.35
CA TYR A 19 -9.33 -8.83 12.06
C TYR A 19 -8.01 -9.54 12.42
N GLU A 20 -8.08 -10.84 12.69
CA GLU A 20 -6.93 -11.68 12.92
C GLU A 20 -5.98 -11.75 11.71
N MET A 21 -6.52 -11.84 10.49
CA MET A 21 -5.71 -11.89 9.27
C MET A 21 -4.80 -10.66 9.13
N ILE A 22 -5.24 -9.51 9.59
CA ILE A 22 -4.49 -8.25 9.50
C ILE A 22 -3.25 -8.28 10.39
N PHE A 23 -3.35 -8.92 11.55
CA PHE A 23 -2.28 -8.96 12.55
C PHE A 23 -1.43 -10.22 12.48
N THR A 24 -1.73 -11.15 11.58
CA THR A 24 -0.95 -12.38 11.43
C THR A 24 0.20 -12.13 10.44
N PRO A 25 1.48 -12.22 10.88
CA PRO A 25 2.61 -12.03 9.98
C PRO A 25 2.58 -13.01 8.81
N GLY A 26 2.90 -12.54 7.60
CA GLY A 26 2.95 -13.36 6.41
C GLY A 26 1.60 -13.68 5.76
N LYS A 27 0.48 -13.31 6.38
CA LYS A 27 -0.83 -13.44 5.74
C LYS A 27 -1.00 -12.42 4.62
N ARG A 28 -1.50 -12.91 3.49
CA ARG A 28 -1.80 -12.07 2.33
C ARG A 28 -3.30 -11.98 2.13
N ILE A 29 -3.76 -10.81 1.73
CA ILE A 29 -5.16 -10.56 1.39
C ILE A 29 -5.26 -10.51 -0.13
N SER A 30 -6.29 -11.14 -0.70
CA SER A 30 -6.49 -11.10 -2.14
C SER A 30 -6.65 -9.66 -2.62
N HIS A 31 -6.14 -9.37 -3.81
CA HIS A 31 -6.24 -8.05 -4.40
C HIS A 31 -7.70 -7.60 -4.55
N LYS A 32 -8.60 -8.53 -4.92
CA LYS A 32 -10.03 -8.25 -5.03
C LYS A 32 -10.65 -7.79 -3.70
N LYS A 33 -10.32 -8.45 -2.58
CA LYS A 33 -10.79 -8.05 -1.26
C LYS A 33 -10.26 -6.68 -0.86
N SER A 34 -8.99 -6.44 -1.12
CA SER A 34 -8.35 -5.15 -0.87
C SER A 34 -9.01 -4.04 -1.69
N HIS A 35 -9.24 -4.27 -2.97
CA HIS A 35 -9.92 -3.33 -3.86
C HIS A 35 -11.33 -2.99 -3.35
N ASN A 36 -12.12 -4.01 -3.01
CA ASN A 36 -13.48 -3.82 -2.48
C ASN A 36 -13.48 -3.03 -1.17
N LEU A 37 -12.49 -3.26 -0.32
CA LEU A 37 -12.31 -2.50 0.92
C LEU A 37 -12.05 -1.02 0.63
N TRP A 38 -11.15 -0.71 -0.27
CA TRP A 38 -10.84 0.67 -0.66
C TRP A 38 -12.04 1.37 -1.29
N GLU A 39 -12.80 0.68 -2.14
CA GLU A 39 -14.02 1.21 -2.73
C GLU A 39 -15.05 1.54 -1.66
N LYS A 40 -15.27 0.62 -0.71
CA LYS A 40 -16.19 0.86 0.40
C LYS A 40 -15.75 2.05 1.25
N LEU A 41 -14.47 2.13 1.59
CA LEU A 41 -13.93 3.24 2.38
C LEU A 41 -14.07 4.58 1.66
N SER A 42 -13.87 4.62 0.35
CA SER A 42 -14.03 5.84 -0.43
C SER A 42 -15.48 6.35 -0.43
N ASN A 43 -16.44 5.45 -0.29
CA ASN A 43 -17.86 5.81 -0.19
C ASN A 43 -18.29 6.23 1.22
N LEU A 44 -17.62 5.70 2.25
CA LEU A 44 -17.94 5.99 3.65
C LEU A 44 -17.24 7.24 4.18
N ILE A 45 -16.00 7.47 3.76
CA ILE A 45 -15.18 8.58 4.25
C ILE A 45 -15.30 9.75 3.28
N GLU A 46 -15.76 10.88 3.80
CA GLU A 46 -15.99 12.08 2.98
C GLU A 46 -14.70 12.83 2.60
N ASP A 47 -13.56 12.47 3.18
CA ASP A 47 -12.27 13.05 2.84
C ASP A 47 -11.71 12.37 1.59
N PRO A 48 -11.59 13.07 0.43
CA PRO A 48 -11.04 12.47 -0.79
C PRO A 48 -9.56 12.10 -0.67
N CYS A 49 -8.87 12.61 0.33
CA CYS A 49 -7.45 12.37 0.59
C CYS A 49 -7.21 11.40 1.76
N PHE A 50 -8.20 10.62 2.18
CA PHE A 50 -8.06 9.75 3.34
C PHE A 50 -6.93 8.71 3.19
N GLY A 51 -6.69 8.22 1.98
CA GLY A 51 -5.59 7.29 1.69
C GLY A 51 -4.22 7.90 1.96
N LEU A 52 -4.05 9.18 1.66
CA LEU A 52 -2.80 9.90 1.93
C LEU A 52 -2.57 10.08 3.44
N ARG A 53 -3.63 10.28 4.20
CA ARG A 53 -3.52 10.38 5.67
C ARG A 53 -3.06 9.07 6.31
N ALA A 54 -3.37 7.93 5.71
CA ALA A 54 -2.88 6.64 6.18
C ALA A 54 -1.34 6.55 6.13
N GLY A 55 -0.69 7.30 5.25
CA GLY A 55 0.76 7.34 5.12
C GLY A 55 1.48 7.80 6.39
N GLN A 56 0.85 8.62 7.24
CA GLN A 56 1.45 9.04 8.51
C GLN A 56 1.65 7.89 9.51
N TYR A 57 0.92 6.79 9.33
CA TYR A 57 1.01 5.61 10.17
C TYR A 57 1.95 4.55 9.60
N TRP A 58 2.59 4.82 8.47
CA TRP A 58 3.49 3.90 7.83
C TRP A 58 4.76 3.71 8.67
N HIS A 59 5.21 2.46 8.76
CA HIS A 59 6.46 2.08 9.39
C HIS A 59 7.21 1.13 8.46
N PRO A 60 8.56 1.18 8.42
CA PRO A 60 9.34 0.28 7.56
C PRO A 60 9.03 -1.20 7.72
N SER A 61 8.65 -1.63 8.93
CA SER A 61 8.26 -3.02 9.19
C SER A 61 7.04 -3.47 8.39
N HIS A 62 6.19 -2.54 7.92
CA HIS A 62 5.05 -2.86 7.08
C HIS A 62 5.47 -3.42 5.71
N PHE A 63 6.66 -3.09 5.26
CA PHE A 63 7.25 -3.62 4.03
C PHE A 63 8.24 -4.76 4.27
N ASN A 64 8.29 -5.28 5.49
CA ASN A 64 9.20 -6.37 5.86
C ASN A 64 10.67 -6.02 5.53
N ALA A 65 11.41 -6.98 4.99
CA ALA A 65 12.82 -6.78 4.63
C ALA A 65 13.04 -5.62 3.64
N LEU A 66 12.10 -5.37 2.73
CA LEU A 66 12.20 -4.28 1.76
C LEU A 66 12.16 -2.91 2.44
N GLY A 67 11.34 -2.76 3.50
CA GLY A 67 11.30 -1.52 4.27
C GLY A 67 12.61 -1.22 4.98
N PHE A 68 13.27 -2.22 5.52
CA PHE A 68 14.57 -2.07 6.14
C PHE A 68 15.68 -1.80 5.11
N ALA A 69 15.62 -2.44 3.94
CA ALA A 69 16.52 -2.14 2.83
C ALA A 69 16.35 -0.68 2.34
N TRP A 70 15.14 -0.17 2.35
CA TRP A 70 14.87 1.23 2.05
C TRP A 70 15.61 2.16 3.03
N LEU A 71 15.47 1.91 4.33
CA LEU A 71 16.13 2.72 5.37
C LEU A 71 17.66 2.62 5.31
N ALA A 72 18.19 1.47 4.91
CA ALA A 72 19.63 1.25 4.80
C ALA A 72 20.24 1.91 3.55
N SER A 73 19.43 2.44 2.66
CA SER A 73 19.88 3.10 1.44
C SER A 73 20.53 4.44 1.75
N THR A 74 21.62 4.76 1.04
CA THR A 74 22.37 6.00 1.27
C THR A 74 21.82 7.17 0.47
N THR A 75 21.11 6.90 -0.62
CA THR A 75 20.48 7.91 -1.47
C THR A 75 19.05 7.52 -1.77
N LEU A 76 18.23 8.51 -2.10
CA LEU A 76 16.84 8.26 -2.50
C LEU A 76 16.78 7.44 -3.79
N ARG A 77 17.69 7.66 -4.72
CA ARG A 77 17.82 6.87 -5.96
C ARG A 77 18.03 5.40 -5.65
N GLU A 78 18.96 5.09 -4.75
CA GLU A 78 19.22 3.71 -4.32
C GLU A 78 18.00 3.08 -3.68
N ALA A 79 17.30 3.81 -2.83
CA ALA A 79 16.07 3.37 -2.18
C ALA A 79 14.99 3.02 -3.21
N PHE A 80 14.72 3.88 -4.16
CA PHE A 80 13.74 3.63 -5.22
C PHE A 80 14.16 2.50 -6.17
N THR A 81 15.45 2.36 -6.45
CA THR A 81 15.97 1.26 -7.27
C THR A 81 15.71 -0.10 -6.61
N ARG A 82 15.91 -0.18 -5.30
CA ARG A 82 15.59 -1.38 -4.53
C ARG A 82 14.08 -1.64 -4.50
N LEU A 83 13.30 -0.60 -4.33
CA LEU A 83 11.84 -0.71 -4.34
C LEU A 83 11.33 -1.25 -5.69
N ASP A 84 11.82 -0.71 -6.80
CA ASP A 84 11.48 -1.20 -8.15
C ASP A 84 11.82 -2.67 -8.32
N ARG A 85 13.02 -3.06 -7.93
CA ARG A 85 13.52 -4.44 -8.09
C ARG A 85 12.70 -5.47 -7.31
N TYR A 86 12.27 -5.14 -6.10
CA TYR A 86 11.67 -6.10 -5.16
C TYR A 86 10.20 -5.84 -4.85
N PHE A 87 9.57 -4.89 -5.52
CA PHE A 87 8.18 -4.52 -5.22
C PHE A 87 7.20 -5.68 -5.41
N HIS A 88 7.52 -6.64 -6.28
CA HIS A 88 6.70 -7.84 -6.49
C HIS A 88 6.52 -8.66 -5.20
N MET A 89 7.40 -8.50 -4.21
CA MET A 89 7.26 -9.14 -2.91
C MET A 89 6.10 -8.57 -2.10
N LEU A 90 5.71 -7.32 -2.38
CA LEU A 90 4.62 -6.64 -1.69
C LEU A 90 3.29 -6.78 -2.41
N SER A 91 3.29 -6.75 -3.73
CA SER A 91 2.09 -6.77 -4.54
C SER A 91 2.34 -7.48 -5.86
N GLU A 92 1.38 -8.31 -6.27
CA GLU A 92 1.42 -8.99 -7.56
C GLU A 92 0.77 -8.16 -8.67
N SER A 93 -0.14 -7.27 -8.32
CA SER A 93 -0.93 -6.48 -9.27
C SER A 93 -0.36 -5.10 -9.53
N THR A 94 0.28 -4.53 -8.55
CA THR A 94 0.86 -3.19 -8.62
C THR A 94 2.33 -3.29 -9.00
N LYS A 95 2.75 -2.44 -9.93
CA LYS A 95 4.13 -2.36 -10.39
C LYS A 95 4.65 -0.95 -10.23
N ILE A 96 5.92 -0.85 -9.86
CA ILE A 96 6.66 0.40 -9.83
C ILE A 96 7.76 0.32 -10.88
N HIS A 97 7.98 1.41 -11.57
CA HIS A 97 9.00 1.53 -12.60
C HIS A 97 9.67 2.89 -12.48
N LEU A 98 10.99 2.92 -12.61
CA LEU A 98 11.75 4.16 -12.55
C LEU A 98 12.09 4.64 -13.95
N GLU A 99 11.85 5.93 -14.19
CA GLU A 99 12.26 6.61 -15.40
C GLU A 99 13.16 7.79 -15.04
N GLU A 100 14.32 7.89 -15.67
CA GLU A 100 15.25 8.96 -15.43
C GLU A 100 15.49 9.78 -16.70
N ASN A 101 15.49 11.09 -16.55
CA ASN A 101 15.82 12.02 -17.61
C ASN A 101 16.75 13.14 -17.06
N ARG A 102 17.04 14.14 -17.89
CA ARG A 102 17.95 15.23 -17.50
C ARG A 102 17.39 16.10 -16.36
N THR A 103 16.09 16.12 -16.16
CA THR A 103 15.42 16.99 -15.19
C THR A 103 15.15 16.29 -13.87
N GLY A 104 15.21 14.95 -13.82
CA GLY A 104 14.97 14.23 -12.59
C GLY A 104 14.67 12.75 -12.76
N LEU A 105 14.25 12.15 -11.66
CA LEU A 105 13.86 10.76 -11.55
C LEU A 105 12.34 10.70 -11.33
N SER A 106 11.65 9.95 -12.18
CA SER A 106 10.21 9.72 -12.04
C SER A 106 9.94 8.31 -11.56
N VAL A 107 9.03 8.17 -10.62
CA VAL A 107 8.51 6.88 -10.16
C VAL A 107 7.16 6.67 -10.81
N VAL A 108 7.07 5.70 -11.71
CA VAL A 108 5.85 5.38 -12.42
C VAL A 108 5.16 4.23 -11.70
N TYR A 109 3.92 4.46 -11.32
CA TYR A 109 3.11 3.52 -10.58
C TYR A 109 1.99 3.00 -11.49
N SER A 110 1.88 1.69 -11.64
CA SER A 110 0.83 1.08 -12.45
C SER A 110 0.16 -0.07 -11.73
N ASP A 111 -1.13 -0.23 -11.98
CA ASP A 111 -1.92 -1.32 -11.45
C ASP A 111 -2.53 -2.10 -12.61
N THR A 112 -2.49 -3.44 -12.52
CA THR A 112 -3.04 -4.33 -13.54
C THR A 112 -4.56 -4.47 -13.45
N MET A 113 -5.16 -4.03 -12.34
CA MET A 113 -6.62 -4.02 -12.20
C MET A 113 -7.17 -2.69 -12.70
N GLU A 114 -8.11 -2.76 -13.63
CA GLU A 114 -8.87 -1.58 -14.03
C GLU A 114 -9.71 -1.11 -12.84
N LEU A 115 -9.61 0.17 -12.55
CA LEU A 115 -10.49 0.81 -11.58
C LEU A 115 -11.86 1.01 -12.26
N PRO A 116 -12.94 0.71 -11.56
CA PRO A 116 -14.28 0.97 -12.09
C PRO A 116 -14.54 2.46 -12.33
#